data_9d1f503351c98f8a596d8192321302b6
#
_entry.id   9d1f503351c98f8a596d8192321302b6
#
_cell.length_a   1.000
_cell.length_b   1.000
_cell.length_c   1.000
_cell.angle_alpha   90.00
_cell.angle_beta   90.00
_cell.angle_gamma   90.00
#
_symmetry.space_group_name_H-M   'P 1'
#
loop_
_entity.id
_entity.type
_entity.pdbx_description
1 polymer ?
#
loop_
_entity_poly.entity_id
_entity_poly.type
_entity_poly.pdbx_seq_one_letter_code
_entity_poly.pdbx_strand_id
1 'polypeptide(L)'
;MKKIFDIFKIKKEERWLALGIFLALAVLNGVVIARYASYFTLITDDYYKNFIRHFCVSGFDPLTYWVLSDWNAAYNVYRHPLLAFYMYIPYLINMGLMKLTGYNCALFIAVIIQIFCGFYATLFLKRIFREVMDLDKTASHILTLLFFSFGYVMVTCIVPDHFVISMMLLILALYVSGLRMKHHHPLKIWKSVVYFILTAGTSLNNGLKIFFSAFFVNGKGFFRPKHLLLAVILPAALLWGFCRWEYRVFVWPNEMARKELKAKKAAEKKARQERMAQIKHTRDSLSNDSIKRGLKIISAQEIAQRAKNDSIRKAKELAKKEAKKKRGPKQGAPIMKGEFMNWTDATSSRTQSIIENLMGESIQLHQDYVLEDELRHRPMFVKYRYAINYVVEAVIMLLFVAGIWAGRKSKYLWLVMSYFGLDMMLHIGLGFGLNEVYIMAGHWIYAIPIAIGFLLKQKRQQLYSRCLKGVLLVLGLALLIYNGILIIGYFG
;
A
#
# COMPACT_ATOMS: atom_id res chain seq x y z
N MET A 1 -6.89 -32.54 -1.63
CA MET A 1 -7.16 -31.24 -2.29
C MET A 1 -8.58 -30.69 -2.03
N LYS A 2 -9.67 -31.46 -2.18
CA LYS A 2 -11.07 -30.96 -1.95
C LYS A 2 -11.27 -30.17 -0.65
N LYS A 3 -10.72 -30.63 0.50
CA LYS A 3 -10.90 -29.93 1.81
C LYS A 3 -10.20 -28.56 1.93
N ILE A 4 -9.21 -28.23 1.12
CA ILE A 4 -8.50 -26.94 1.20
C ILE A 4 -9.33 -25.82 0.53
N PHE A 5 -9.98 -26.15 -0.59
CA PHE A 5 -10.83 -25.20 -1.31
C PHE A 5 -12.20 -24.99 -0.67
N ASP A 6 -12.61 -25.86 0.29
CA ASP A 6 -13.88 -25.70 0.99
C ASP A 6 -13.98 -24.41 1.80
N ILE A 7 -12.84 -23.82 2.19
CA ILE A 7 -12.79 -22.52 2.90
C ILE A 7 -13.28 -21.36 2.02
N PHE A 8 -13.18 -21.49 0.69
CA PHE A 8 -13.64 -20.48 -0.28
C PHE A 8 -15.10 -20.66 -0.70
N LYS A 9 -15.77 -21.75 -0.31
CA LYS A 9 -17.20 -21.95 -0.61
C LYS A 9 -18.06 -20.91 0.09
N ILE A 10 -18.93 -20.25 -0.66
CA ILE A 10 -19.93 -19.32 -0.14
C ILE A 10 -21.03 -20.13 0.55
N LYS A 11 -21.24 -19.86 1.84
CA LYS A 11 -22.28 -20.52 2.65
C LYS A 11 -23.67 -19.98 2.31
N LYS A 12 -24.72 -20.77 2.50
CA LYS A 12 -26.10 -20.33 2.18
C LYS A 12 -26.48 -19.02 2.87
N GLU A 13 -26.08 -18.83 4.14
CA GLU A 13 -26.34 -17.61 4.92
C GLU A 13 -25.54 -16.38 4.47
N GLU A 14 -24.52 -16.55 3.62
CA GLU A 14 -23.62 -15.49 3.13
C GLU A 14 -24.03 -14.94 1.75
N ARG A 15 -24.90 -15.64 1.01
CA ARG A 15 -25.15 -15.39 -0.42
C ARG A 15 -25.52 -13.95 -0.74
N TRP A 16 -26.46 -13.36 0.00
CA TRP A 16 -26.90 -11.98 -0.24
C TRP A 16 -25.84 -10.95 0.11
N LEU A 17 -25.13 -11.15 1.22
CA LEU A 17 -23.99 -10.31 1.57
C LEU A 17 -22.86 -10.44 0.53
N ALA A 18 -22.55 -11.67 0.14
CA ALA A 18 -21.55 -11.96 -0.88
C ALA A 18 -21.89 -11.28 -2.23
N LEU A 19 -23.14 -11.35 -2.65
CA LEU A 19 -23.62 -10.65 -3.86
C LEU A 19 -23.45 -9.14 -3.71
N GLY A 20 -23.85 -8.55 -2.58
CA GLY A 20 -23.70 -7.11 -2.33
C GLY A 20 -22.24 -6.66 -2.35
N ILE A 21 -21.32 -7.41 -1.71
CA ILE A 21 -19.88 -7.13 -1.73
C ILE A 21 -19.34 -7.23 -3.16
N PHE A 22 -19.70 -8.28 -3.89
CA PHE A 22 -19.26 -8.46 -5.27
C PHE A 22 -19.72 -7.31 -6.17
N LEU A 23 -20.98 -6.91 -6.09
CA LEU A 23 -21.51 -5.78 -6.87
C LEU A 23 -20.82 -4.45 -6.51
N ALA A 24 -20.58 -4.19 -5.22
CA ALA A 24 -19.87 -3.00 -4.79
C ALA A 24 -18.43 -2.98 -5.33
N LEU A 25 -17.71 -4.10 -5.25
CA LEU A 25 -16.36 -4.24 -5.82
C LEU A 25 -16.37 -4.11 -7.35
N ALA A 26 -17.37 -4.68 -8.02
CA ALA A 26 -17.52 -4.57 -9.47
C ALA A 26 -17.76 -3.11 -9.91
N VAL A 27 -18.61 -2.36 -9.18
CA VAL A 27 -18.82 -0.94 -9.45
C VAL A 27 -17.56 -0.12 -9.24
N LEU A 28 -16.88 -0.30 -8.09
CA LEU A 28 -15.64 0.42 -7.79
C LEU A 28 -14.54 0.14 -8.82
N ASN A 29 -14.34 -1.12 -9.21
CA ASN A 29 -13.37 -1.46 -10.25
C ASN A 29 -13.83 -1.04 -11.64
N GLY A 30 -15.13 -0.98 -11.89
CA GLY A 30 -15.70 -0.48 -13.14
C GLY A 30 -15.31 0.97 -13.44
N VAL A 31 -15.28 1.85 -12.43
CA VAL A 31 -14.85 3.25 -12.62
C VAL A 31 -13.33 3.33 -12.90
N VAL A 32 -12.53 2.46 -12.32
CA VAL A 32 -11.10 2.36 -12.65
C VAL A 32 -10.86 1.88 -14.07
N ILE A 33 -11.62 0.88 -14.52
CA ILE A 33 -11.58 0.42 -15.91
C ILE A 33 -11.99 1.57 -16.85
N ALA A 34 -13.09 2.25 -16.57
CA ALA A 34 -13.55 3.37 -17.40
C ALA A 34 -12.49 4.47 -17.52
N ARG A 35 -11.78 4.79 -16.43
CA ARG A 35 -10.72 5.81 -16.40
C ARG A 35 -9.48 5.42 -17.21
N TYR A 36 -9.03 4.16 -17.10
CA TYR A 36 -7.70 3.77 -17.57
C TYR A 36 -7.68 2.84 -18.78
N ALA A 37 -8.82 2.27 -19.22
CA ALA A 37 -8.84 1.31 -20.31
C ALA A 37 -8.20 1.85 -21.60
N SER A 38 -8.49 3.09 -21.98
CA SER A 38 -7.93 3.72 -23.20
C SER A 38 -6.41 3.81 -23.20
N TYR A 39 -5.78 3.86 -22.03
CA TYR A 39 -4.31 3.93 -21.90
C TYR A 39 -3.67 2.57 -21.66
N PHE A 40 -4.30 1.71 -20.85
CA PHE A 40 -3.68 0.50 -20.32
C PHE A 40 -3.93 -0.74 -21.15
N THR A 41 -4.87 -0.69 -22.10
CA THR A 41 -5.09 -1.76 -23.07
C THR A 41 -4.17 -1.68 -24.29
N LEU A 42 -3.40 -0.61 -24.42
CA LEU A 42 -2.46 -0.44 -25.52
C LEU A 42 -1.22 -1.35 -25.36
N ILE A 43 -0.79 -1.96 -26.45
CA ILE A 43 0.50 -2.62 -26.55
C ILE A 43 1.54 -1.55 -26.85
N THR A 44 2.54 -1.40 -25.99
CA THR A 44 3.58 -0.36 -26.09
C THR A 44 4.97 -0.93 -25.85
N ASP A 45 6.01 -0.24 -26.33
CA ASP A 45 7.41 -0.65 -26.11
C ASP A 45 7.89 -0.38 -24.67
N ASP A 46 7.20 0.48 -23.92
CA ASP A 46 7.57 0.86 -22.54
C ASP A 46 6.34 0.90 -21.65
N TYR A 47 5.91 -0.27 -21.19
CA TYR A 47 4.79 -0.43 -20.27
C TYR A 47 5.00 0.32 -18.95
N TYR A 48 6.22 0.27 -18.37
CA TYR A 48 6.51 0.95 -17.13
C TYR A 48 6.22 2.44 -17.21
N LYS A 49 6.72 3.08 -18.26
CA LYS A 49 6.51 4.51 -18.46
C LYS A 49 5.05 4.86 -18.71
N ASN A 50 4.32 4.01 -19.45
CA ASN A 50 2.89 4.20 -19.69
C ASN A 50 2.11 4.17 -18.36
N PHE A 51 2.31 3.13 -17.53
CA PHE A 51 1.57 2.98 -16.28
C PHE A 51 1.93 4.06 -15.25
N ILE A 52 3.22 4.35 -15.03
CA ILE A 52 3.68 5.40 -14.09
C ILE A 52 3.19 6.79 -14.50
N ARG A 53 3.05 7.05 -15.81
CA ARG A 53 2.60 8.36 -16.29
C ARG A 53 1.13 8.60 -15.99
N HIS A 54 0.29 7.59 -16.14
CA HIS A 54 -1.16 7.73 -16.07
C HIS A 54 -1.74 7.32 -14.72
N PHE A 55 -1.18 6.31 -14.04
CA PHE A 55 -1.62 5.89 -12.72
C PHE A 55 -0.94 6.72 -11.64
N CYS A 56 -1.71 7.54 -10.93
CA CYS A 56 -1.21 8.48 -9.94
C CYS A 56 -2.12 8.48 -8.71
N VAL A 57 -2.38 7.30 -8.17
CA VAL A 57 -3.27 7.10 -7.04
C VAL A 57 -2.45 7.02 -5.77
N SER A 58 -2.37 8.12 -5.05
CA SER A 58 -1.89 8.26 -3.66
C SER A 58 -0.60 7.50 -3.37
N GLY A 59 0.29 7.15 -3.38
CA GLY A 59 1.46 6.34 -3.05
C GLY A 59 1.38 4.88 -3.49
N PHE A 60 0.29 4.46 -4.11
CA PHE A 60 0.16 3.12 -4.67
C PHE A 60 0.93 2.99 -5.98
N ASP A 61 1.76 1.95 -6.05
CA ASP A 61 2.58 1.67 -7.23
C ASP A 61 1.83 0.85 -8.29
N PRO A 62 1.82 1.27 -9.58
CA PRO A 62 1.22 0.49 -10.66
C PRO A 62 2.10 -0.66 -11.17
N LEU A 63 3.06 -1.14 -10.38
CA LEU A 63 4.03 -2.16 -10.78
C LEU A 63 3.37 -3.46 -11.18
N THR A 64 2.23 -3.80 -10.60
CA THR A 64 1.49 -5.03 -10.96
C THR A 64 1.02 -5.00 -12.40
N TYR A 65 0.56 -3.86 -12.94
CA TYR A 65 0.22 -3.74 -14.37
C TYR A 65 1.44 -3.99 -15.25
N TRP A 66 2.61 -3.47 -14.87
CA TRP A 66 3.84 -3.70 -15.61
C TRP A 66 4.25 -5.16 -15.58
N VAL A 67 4.29 -5.80 -14.40
CA VAL A 67 4.66 -7.21 -14.27
C VAL A 67 3.70 -8.14 -15.02
N LEU A 68 2.41 -7.79 -15.08
CA LEU A 68 1.41 -8.52 -15.87
C LEU A 68 1.57 -8.31 -17.38
N SER A 69 2.16 -7.20 -17.83
CA SER A 69 2.34 -6.88 -19.26
C SER A 69 3.69 -7.35 -19.80
N ASP A 70 4.72 -7.29 -18.96
CA ASP A 70 6.10 -7.67 -19.28
C ASP A 70 6.76 -8.15 -17.98
N TRP A 71 6.82 -9.45 -17.79
CA TRP A 71 7.22 -10.04 -16.53
C TRP A 71 8.68 -9.72 -16.17
N ASN A 72 8.85 -9.18 -14.99
CA ASN A 72 10.14 -8.83 -14.43
C ASN A 72 10.06 -8.76 -12.90
N ALA A 73 11.21 -8.71 -12.22
CA ALA A 73 11.30 -8.52 -10.77
C ALA A 73 11.21 -7.02 -10.41
N ALA A 74 10.10 -6.36 -10.78
CA ALA A 74 9.90 -4.93 -10.57
C ALA A 74 9.73 -4.54 -9.10
N TYR A 75 9.19 -5.46 -8.30
CA TYR A 75 9.00 -5.22 -6.87
C TYR A 75 10.34 -5.25 -6.12
N ASN A 76 10.40 -4.58 -4.96
CA ASN A 76 11.56 -4.74 -4.08
C ASN A 76 11.62 -6.17 -3.54
N VAL A 77 12.57 -6.96 -4.00
CA VAL A 77 12.67 -8.41 -3.73
C VAL A 77 12.86 -8.73 -2.23
N TYR A 78 13.43 -7.82 -1.44
CA TYR A 78 13.56 -7.97 0.01
C TYR A 78 12.29 -7.60 0.78
N ARG A 79 11.38 -6.84 0.17
CA ARG A 79 10.08 -6.50 0.75
C ARG A 79 8.97 -7.43 0.28
N HIS A 80 9.04 -7.89 -0.98
CA HIS A 80 8.01 -8.66 -1.68
C HIS A 80 8.60 -9.88 -2.40
N PRO A 81 9.19 -10.86 -1.65
CA PRO A 81 10.05 -11.90 -2.19
C PRO A 81 9.45 -12.76 -3.30
N LEU A 82 8.17 -13.05 -3.24
CA LEU A 82 7.50 -13.95 -4.18
C LEU A 82 6.43 -13.26 -5.03
N LEU A 83 6.24 -11.95 -4.86
CA LEU A 83 5.12 -11.25 -5.49
C LEU A 83 5.21 -11.30 -7.03
N ALA A 84 6.39 -11.09 -7.60
CA ALA A 84 6.60 -11.22 -9.04
C ALA A 84 6.26 -12.64 -9.55
N PHE A 85 6.63 -13.65 -8.78
CA PHE A 85 6.35 -15.05 -9.12
C PHE A 85 4.88 -15.41 -8.97
N TYR A 86 4.16 -14.84 -8.01
CA TYR A 86 2.69 -14.98 -7.93
C TYR A 86 1.99 -14.38 -9.14
N MET A 87 2.56 -13.33 -9.74
CA MET A 87 2.04 -12.70 -10.96
C MET A 87 2.49 -13.40 -12.24
N TYR A 88 3.35 -14.44 -12.18
CA TYR A 88 3.86 -15.11 -13.38
C TYR A 88 2.76 -15.86 -14.18
N ILE A 89 1.88 -16.60 -13.51
CA ILE A 89 0.76 -17.26 -14.18
C ILE A 89 -0.23 -16.25 -14.74
N PRO A 90 -0.70 -15.22 -13.98
CA PRO A 90 -1.49 -14.12 -14.54
C PRO A 90 -0.83 -13.42 -15.75
N TYR A 91 0.49 -13.23 -15.73
CA TYR A 91 1.25 -12.72 -16.87
C TYR A 91 1.15 -13.64 -18.10
N LEU A 92 1.34 -14.95 -17.95
CA LEU A 92 1.20 -15.89 -19.07
C LEU A 92 -0.21 -15.86 -19.68
N ILE A 93 -1.24 -15.72 -18.84
CA ILE A 93 -2.62 -15.53 -19.30
C ILE A 93 -2.74 -14.23 -20.11
N ASN A 94 -2.18 -13.12 -19.62
CA ASN A 94 -2.18 -11.87 -20.35
C ASN A 94 -1.47 -11.98 -21.70
N MET A 95 -0.31 -12.64 -21.76
CA MET A 95 0.42 -12.86 -23.00
C MET A 95 -0.40 -13.64 -24.02
N GLY A 96 -1.15 -14.67 -23.56
CA GLY A 96 -2.08 -15.40 -24.40
C GLY A 96 -3.21 -14.50 -24.92
N LEU A 97 -3.81 -13.70 -24.05
CA LEU A 97 -4.87 -12.76 -24.42
C LEU A 97 -4.37 -11.66 -25.37
N MET A 98 -3.19 -11.11 -25.14
CA MET A 98 -2.58 -10.11 -26.03
C MET A 98 -2.38 -10.67 -27.46
N LYS A 99 -1.91 -11.92 -27.58
CA LYS A 99 -1.78 -12.58 -28.89
C LYS A 99 -3.11 -12.81 -29.59
N LEU A 100 -4.17 -13.12 -28.82
CA LEU A 100 -5.49 -13.41 -29.37
C LEU A 100 -6.29 -12.18 -29.73
N THR A 101 -6.19 -11.12 -28.90
CA THR A 101 -7.08 -9.95 -28.99
C THR A 101 -6.41 -8.72 -29.57
N GLY A 102 -5.08 -8.65 -29.58
CA GLY A 102 -4.34 -7.44 -29.91
C GLY A 102 -4.35 -6.36 -28.81
N TYR A 103 -4.89 -6.65 -27.61
CA TYR A 103 -4.98 -5.72 -26.49
C TYR A 103 -4.23 -6.23 -25.26
N ASN A 104 -3.61 -5.32 -24.52
CA ASN A 104 -3.05 -5.64 -23.19
C ASN A 104 -4.20 -5.78 -22.18
N CYS A 105 -4.39 -6.97 -21.64
CA CYS A 105 -5.46 -7.28 -20.68
C CYS A 105 -5.00 -7.19 -19.22
N ALA A 106 -3.80 -6.64 -18.93
CA ALA A 106 -3.27 -6.52 -17.56
C ALA A 106 -4.21 -5.80 -16.60
N LEU A 107 -4.90 -4.74 -17.05
CA LEU A 107 -5.91 -4.02 -16.26
C LEU A 107 -7.03 -4.96 -15.78
N PHE A 108 -7.60 -5.75 -16.68
CA PHE A 108 -8.71 -6.66 -16.37
C PHE A 108 -8.28 -7.81 -15.46
N ILE A 109 -7.08 -8.36 -15.69
CA ILE A 109 -6.51 -9.43 -14.84
C ILE A 109 -6.25 -8.90 -13.43
N ALA A 110 -5.69 -7.70 -13.29
CA ALA A 110 -5.50 -7.06 -11.99
C ALA A 110 -6.84 -6.85 -11.27
N VAL A 111 -7.87 -6.37 -11.97
CA VAL A 111 -9.24 -6.21 -11.43
C VAL A 111 -9.81 -7.54 -10.91
N ILE A 112 -9.61 -8.64 -11.63
CA ILE A 112 -10.06 -9.97 -11.16
C ILE A 112 -9.37 -10.34 -9.85
N ILE A 113 -8.04 -10.11 -9.75
CA ILE A 113 -7.27 -10.38 -8.52
C ILE A 113 -7.76 -9.49 -7.37
N GLN A 114 -8.01 -8.21 -7.62
CA GLN A 114 -8.48 -7.24 -6.63
C GLN A 114 -9.87 -7.59 -6.13
N ILE A 115 -10.82 -7.89 -7.01
CA ILE A 115 -12.16 -8.33 -6.64
C ILE A 115 -12.09 -9.62 -5.84
N PHE A 116 -11.32 -10.61 -6.28
CA PHE A 116 -11.15 -11.87 -5.56
C PHE A 116 -10.62 -11.63 -4.14
N CYS A 117 -9.54 -10.88 -4.00
CA CYS A 117 -8.92 -10.63 -2.71
C CYS A 117 -9.80 -9.77 -1.78
N GLY A 118 -10.39 -8.69 -2.28
CA GLY A 118 -11.29 -7.83 -1.51
C GLY A 118 -12.56 -8.55 -1.06
N PHE A 119 -13.14 -9.35 -1.95
CA PHE A 119 -14.30 -10.19 -1.68
C PHE A 119 -14.02 -11.18 -0.54
N TYR A 120 -12.95 -11.98 -0.64
CA TYR A 120 -12.63 -12.95 0.37
C TYR A 120 -12.08 -12.35 1.66
N ALA A 121 -11.37 -11.23 1.61
CA ALA A 121 -11.00 -10.48 2.83
C ALA A 121 -12.23 -10.13 3.66
N THR A 122 -13.25 -9.55 3.00
CA THR A 122 -14.51 -9.13 3.63
C THR A 122 -15.30 -10.34 4.13
N LEU A 123 -15.36 -11.42 3.37
CA LEU A 123 -16.11 -12.63 3.73
C LEU A 123 -15.44 -13.38 4.90
N PHE A 124 -14.11 -13.50 4.91
CA PHE A 124 -13.39 -14.10 6.03
C PHE A 124 -13.53 -13.27 7.31
N LEU A 125 -13.55 -11.94 7.22
CA LEU A 125 -13.80 -11.09 8.36
C LEU A 125 -15.23 -11.31 8.93
N LYS A 126 -16.25 -11.39 8.08
CA LYS A 126 -17.61 -11.75 8.50
C LYS A 126 -17.63 -13.12 9.21
N ARG A 127 -16.88 -14.09 8.72
CA ARG A 127 -16.75 -15.41 9.36
C ARG A 127 -16.03 -15.35 10.69
N ILE A 128 -15.05 -14.47 10.88
CA ILE A 128 -14.46 -14.21 12.20
C ILE A 128 -15.55 -13.78 13.17
N PHE A 129 -16.41 -12.85 12.82
CA PHE A 129 -17.52 -12.40 13.67
C PHE A 129 -18.49 -13.52 13.99
N ARG A 130 -18.89 -14.31 13.00
CA ARG A 130 -19.88 -15.39 13.16
C ARG A 130 -19.35 -16.64 13.86
N GLU A 131 -18.19 -17.13 13.45
CA GLU A 131 -17.72 -18.48 13.75
C GLU A 131 -16.63 -18.50 14.84
N VAL A 132 -15.84 -17.42 14.95
CA VAL A 132 -14.82 -17.30 15.99
C VAL A 132 -15.35 -16.55 17.20
N MET A 133 -16.02 -15.44 16.97
CA MET A 133 -16.51 -14.57 18.04
C MET A 133 -17.93 -14.89 18.51
N ASP A 134 -18.69 -15.72 17.77
CA ASP A 134 -20.09 -16.11 18.07
C ASP A 134 -21.06 -14.93 18.11
N LEU A 135 -20.86 -13.91 17.28
CA LEU A 135 -21.78 -12.79 17.17
C LEU A 135 -23.05 -13.20 16.40
N ASP A 136 -24.16 -12.55 16.68
CA ASP A 136 -25.39 -12.73 15.90
C ASP A 136 -25.24 -12.24 14.45
N LYS A 137 -26.14 -12.65 13.58
CA LYS A 137 -26.11 -12.35 12.15
C LYS A 137 -26.08 -10.84 11.88
N THR A 138 -26.92 -10.08 12.58
CA THR A 138 -27.04 -8.62 12.41
C THR A 138 -25.76 -7.90 12.80
N ALA A 139 -25.19 -8.20 13.98
CA ALA A 139 -23.93 -7.63 14.45
C ALA A 139 -22.79 -7.93 13.46
N SER A 140 -22.75 -9.17 12.95
CA SER A 140 -21.70 -9.58 11.97
C SER A 140 -21.83 -8.82 10.66
N HIS A 141 -23.04 -8.60 10.16
CA HIS A 141 -23.24 -7.82 8.93
C HIS A 141 -22.88 -6.34 9.12
N ILE A 142 -23.27 -5.74 10.25
CA ILE A 142 -22.96 -4.33 10.55
C ILE A 142 -21.46 -4.10 10.67
N LEU A 143 -20.72 -4.97 11.38
CA LEU A 143 -19.27 -4.86 11.50
C LEU A 143 -18.56 -5.12 10.15
N THR A 144 -19.11 -6.00 9.33
CA THR A 144 -18.60 -6.24 7.98
C THR A 144 -18.81 -5.01 7.08
N LEU A 145 -19.98 -4.38 7.17
CA LEU A 145 -20.28 -3.12 6.48
C LEU A 145 -19.32 -2.02 6.94
N LEU A 146 -19.13 -1.85 8.25
CA LEU A 146 -18.19 -0.87 8.81
C LEU A 146 -16.77 -1.07 8.29
N PHE A 147 -16.28 -2.31 8.24
CA PHE A 147 -14.97 -2.60 7.66
C PHE A 147 -14.88 -2.23 6.18
N PHE A 148 -15.86 -2.67 5.39
CA PHE A 148 -15.87 -2.41 3.94
C PHE A 148 -15.99 -0.92 3.62
N SER A 149 -16.67 -0.14 4.49
CA SER A 149 -16.87 1.31 4.32
C SER A 149 -15.64 2.16 4.63
N PHE A 150 -14.59 1.61 5.24
CA PHE A 150 -13.35 2.37 5.46
C PHE A 150 -12.70 2.77 4.14
N GLY A 151 -12.29 4.05 4.03
CA GLY A 151 -11.72 4.61 2.81
C GLY A 151 -10.58 3.79 2.25
N TYR A 152 -9.65 3.40 3.11
CA TYR A 152 -8.54 2.54 2.71
C TYR A 152 -8.99 1.19 2.14
N VAL A 153 -9.98 0.53 2.78
CA VAL A 153 -10.44 -0.80 2.33
C VAL A 153 -11.04 -0.71 0.93
N MET A 154 -11.82 0.34 0.66
CA MET A 154 -12.38 0.57 -0.67
C MET A 154 -11.27 0.85 -1.70
N VAL A 155 -10.31 1.72 -1.37
CA VAL A 155 -9.20 2.09 -2.26
C VAL A 155 -8.29 0.91 -2.55
N THR A 156 -7.87 0.13 -1.53
CA THR A 156 -6.97 -1.01 -1.76
C THR A 156 -7.58 -2.12 -2.62
N CYS A 157 -8.92 -2.18 -2.69
CA CYS A 157 -9.64 -3.12 -3.57
C CYS A 157 -9.70 -2.68 -5.03
N ILE A 158 -9.19 -1.50 -5.38
CA ILE A 158 -9.23 -0.96 -6.76
C ILE A 158 -7.85 -0.54 -7.28
N VAL A 159 -6.80 -0.66 -6.46
CA VAL A 159 -5.42 -0.32 -6.87
C VAL A 159 -4.60 -1.60 -7.08
N PRO A 160 -3.75 -1.66 -8.12
CA PRO A 160 -3.04 -2.88 -8.51
C PRO A 160 -1.78 -3.10 -7.65
N ASP A 161 -1.94 -3.16 -6.33
CA ASP A 161 -0.86 -3.29 -5.38
C ASP A 161 -1.02 -4.57 -4.54
N HIS A 162 0.04 -4.95 -3.82
CA HIS A 162 0.09 -6.14 -2.97
C HIS A 162 -0.78 -6.06 -1.71
N PHE A 163 -1.27 -4.88 -1.33
CA PHE A 163 -1.95 -4.65 -0.05
C PHE A 163 -3.28 -5.40 0.07
N VAL A 164 -4.08 -5.47 -0.98
CA VAL A 164 -5.34 -6.24 -0.95
C VAL A 164 -5.07 -7.74 -0.79
N ILE A 165 -3.99 -8.25 -1.39
CA ILE A 165 -3.56 -9.65 -1.24
C ILE A 165 -3.11 -9.90 0.20
N SER A 166 -2.27 -9.01 0.75
CA SER A 166 -1.83 -9.07 2.15
C SER A 166 -3.01 -9.05 3.12
N MET A 167 -3.97 -8.13 2.92
CA MET A 167 -5.17 -8.00 3.75
C MET A 167 -5.99 -9.30 3.76
N MET A 168 -6.24 -9.88 2.59
CA MET A 168 -6.96 -11.16 2.48
C MET A 168 -6.22 -12.28 3.21
N LEU A 169 -4.92 -12.43 3.00
CA LEU A 169 -4.12 -13.50 3.60
C LEU A 169 -4.01 -13.38 5.12
N LEU A 170 -3.88 -12.17 5.64
CA LEU A 170 -3.81 -11.91 7.09
C LEU A 170 -5.16 -12.17 7.78
N ILE A 171 -6.27 -11.72 7.18
CA ILE A 171 -7.62 -12.01 7.71
C ILE A 171 -7.91 -13.51 7.65
N LEU A 172 -7.52 -14.20 6.57
CA LEU A 172 -7.61 -15.64 6.46
C LEU A 172 -6.80 -16.35 7.56
N ALA A 173 -5.57 -15.90 7.82
CA ALA A 173 -4.73 -16.47 8.87
C ALA A 173 -5.35 -16.27 10.26
N LEU A 174 -5.92 -15.09 10.54
CA LEU A 174 -6.66 -14.81 11.78
C LEU A 174 -7.93 -15.67 11.91
N TYR A 175 -8.68 -15.85 10.81
CA TYR A 175 -9.86 -16.70 10.81
C TYR A 175 -9.52 -18.15 11.14
N VAL A 176 -8.52 -18.71 10.45
CA VAL A 176 -8.09 -20.11 10.70
C VAL A 176 -7.50 -20.25 12.10
N SER A 177 -6.69 -19.31 12.57
CA SER A 177 -6.11 -19.32 13.90
C SER A 177 -7.20 -19.23 14.98
N GLY A 178 -8.18 -18.35 14.78
CA GLY A 178 -9.34 -18.21 15.68
C GLY A 178 -10.14 -19.49 15.79
N LEU A 179 -10.45 -20.16 14.67
CA LEU A 179 -11.12 -21.47 14.70
C LEU A 179 -10.28 -22.53 15.42
N ARG A 180 -8.95 -22.55 15.20
CA ARG A 180 -8.04 -23.49 15.88
C ARG A 180 -8.03 -23.25 17.39
N MET A 181 -7.97 -22.00 17.82
CA MET A 181 -8.04 -21.63 19.23
C MET A 181 -9.38 -22.02 19.85
N LYS A 182 -10.48 -21.76 19.16
CA LYS A 182 -11.84 -22.09 19.63
C LYS A 182 -12.06 -23.58 19.82
N HIS A 183 -11.54 -24.40 18.90
CA HIS A 183 -11.70 -25.85 18.93
C HIS A 183 -10.52 -26.57 19.60
N HIS A 184 -9.60 -25.84 20.25
CA HIS A 184 -8.40 -26.38 20.91
C HIS A 184 -7.55 -27.30 20.01
N HIS A 185 -7.50 -27.00 18.71
CA HIS A 185 -6.68 -27.76 17.75
C HIS A 185 -5.37 -27.03 17.43
N PRO A 186 -4.23 -27.72 17.38
CA PRO A 186 -2.96 -27.08 17.06
C PRO A 186 -2.89 -26.64 15.60
N LEU A 187 -2.13 -25.58 15.34
CA LEU A 187 -1.72 -25.19 14.00
C LEU A 187 -0.56 -26.09 13.59
N LYS A 188 -0.81 -26.98 12.62
CA LYS A 188 0.20 -27.94 12.12
C LYS A 188 1.36 -27.21 11.45
N ILE A 189 2.58 -27.74 11.58
CA ILE A 189 3.83 -27.16 11.01
C ILE A 189 3.65 -26.80 9.53
N TRP A 190 3.19 -27.73 8.69
CA TRP A 190 3.02 -27.47 7.27
C TRP A 190 2.06 -26.33 6.95
N LYS A 191 0.99 -26.13 7.78
CA LYS A 191 0.07 -25.00 7.61
C LYS A 191 0.74 -23.68 7.99
N SER A 192 1.52 -23.66 9.08
CA SER A 192 2.31 -22.49 9.44
C SER A 192 3.28 -22.10 8.33
N VAL A 193 3.97 -23.08 7.72
CA VAL A 193 4.89 -22.87 6.60
C VAL A 193 4.14 -22.30 5.38
N VAL A 194 3.01 -22.89 4.99
CA VAL A 194 2.23 -22.41 3.83
C VAL A 194 1.74 -20.97 4.07
N TYR A 195 1.15 -20.67 5.23
CA TYR A 195 0.72 -19.30 5.54
C TYR A 195 1.90 -18.34 5.59
N PHE A 196 3.03 -18.75 6.17
CA PHE A 196 4.25 -17.93 6.19
C PHE A 196 4.73 -17.61 4.76
N ILE A 197 4.88 -18.60 3.89
CA ILE A 197 5.34 -18.40 2.51
C ILE A 197 4.38 -17.48 1.74
N LEU A 198 3.09 -17.69 1.85
CA LEU A 198 2.10 -16.85 1.16
C LEU A 198 2.13 -15.40 1.67
N THR A 199 2.16 -15.19 2.99
CA THR A 199 2.11 -13.83 3.57
C THR A 199 3.45 -13.12 3.49
N ALA A 200 4.55 -13.78 3.87
CA ALA A 200 5.90 -13.21 3.80
C ALA A 200 6.37 -13.05 2.36
N GLY A 201 5.99 -13.96 1.47
CA GLY A 201 6.25 -13.86 0.03
C GLY A 201 5.56 -12.67 -0.62
N THR A 202 4.38 -12.28 -0.13
CA THR A 202 3.68 -11.06 -0.56
C THR A 202 4.28 -9.81 0.08
N SER A 203 4.53 -9.85 1.40
CA SER A 203 5.17 -8.77 2.16
C SER A 203 5.89 -9.35 3.36
N LEU A 204 7.22 -9.21 3.39
CA LEU A 204 8.12 -9.96 4.29
C LEU A 204 7.77 -9.79 5.78
N ASN A 205 7.43 -8.56 6.20
CA ASN A 205 7.05 -8.25 7.58
C ASN A 205 5.81 -9.02 8.05
N ASN A 206 4.90 -9.38 7.13
CA ASN A 206 3.69 -10.15 7.45
C ASN A 206 3.99 -11.58 7.90
N GLY A 207 5.18 -12.12 7.57
CA GLY A 207 5.62 -13.42 8.04
C GLY A 207 5.70 -13.52 9.57
N LEU A 208 6.10 -12.44 10.26
CA LEU A 208 6.12 -12.38 11.73
C LEU A 208 4.74 -12.59 12.34
N LYS A 209 3.69 -12.09 11.69
CA LYS A 209 2.30 -12.25 12.13
C LYS A 209 1.86 -13.71 12.12
N ILE A 210 2.36 -14.49 11.17
CA ILE A 210 2.08 -15.93 11.14
C ILE A 210 2.78 -16.66 12.30
N PHE A 211 3.98 -16.21 12.70
CA PHE A 211 4.62 -16.74 13.90
C PHE A 211 3.86 -16.40 15.16
N PHE A 212 3.27 -15.18 15.27
CA PHE A 212 2.33 -14.87 16.35
C PHE A 212 1.10 -15.78 16.31
N SER A 213 0.51 -16.04 15.14
CA SER A 213 -0.58 -17.02 15.02
C SER A 213 -0.19 -18.39 15.52
N ALA A 214 0.97 -18.90 15.13
CA ALA A 214 1.47 -20.20 15.59
C ALA A 214 1.73 -20.21 17.10
N PHE A 215 2.29 -19.14 17.65
CA PHE A 215 2.50 -18.99 19.10
C PHE A 215 1.20 -18.96 19.89
N PHE A 216 0.23 -18.13 19.49
CA PHE A 216 -1.04 -18.02 20.19
C PHE A 216 -1.89 -19.29 20.10
N VAL A 217 -1.84 -20.01 18.97
CA VAL A 217 -2.58 -21.27 18.81
C VAL A 217 -1.91 -22.41 19.58
N ASN A 218 -0.58 -22.59 19.45
CA ASN A 218 0.13 -23.76 19.97
C ASN A 218 0.64 -23.54 21.40
N GLY A 219 0.67 -22.31 21.92
CA GLY A 219 1.18 -21.98 23.25
C GLY A 219 2.62 -22.49 23.44
N LYS A 220 2.89 -23.21 24.54
CA LYS A 220 4.21 -23.80 24.84
C LYS A 220 4.71 -24.74 23.72
N GLY A 221 3.79 -25.34 22.95
CA GLY A 221 4.14 -26.21 21.81
C GLY A 221 4.86 -25.48 20.66
N PHE A 222 4.74 -24.16 20.58
CA PHE A 222 5.49 -23.32 19.63
C PHE A 222 7.00 -23.40 19.85
N PHE A 223 7.44 -23.46 21.11
CA PHE A 223 8.88 -23.49 21.49
C PHE A 223 9.52 -24.87 21.36
N ARG A 224 8.78 -25.91 20.97
CA ARG A 224 9.39 -27.21 20.70
C ARG A 224 10.43 -27.10 19.59
N PRO A 225 11.64 -27.68 19.74
CA PRO A 225 12.73 -27.53 18.76
C PRO A 225 12.31 -27.88 17.33
N LYS A 226 11.55 -28.96 17.17
CA LYS A 226 10.99 -29.37 15.87
C LYS A 226 10.12 -28.30 15.25
N HIS A 227 9.26 -27.62 16.04
CA HIS A 227 8.38 -26.56 15.53
C HIS A 227 9.18 -25.30 15.17
N LEU A 228 10.07 -24.84 16.04
CA LEU A 228 10.93 -23.69 15.78
C LEU A 228 11.80 -23.91 14.54
N LEU A 229 12.43 -25.07 14.41
CA LEU A 229 13.28 -25.36 13.28
C LEU A 229 12.48 -25.40 11.96
N LEU A 230 11.39 -26.19 11.91
CA LEU A 230 10.69 -26.49 10.66
C LEU A 230 9.61 -25.47 10.29
N ALA A 231 9.02 -24.73 11.24
CA ALA A 231 7.95 -23.77 10.96
C ALA A 231 8.40 -22.30 11.04
N VAL A 232 9.59 -22.02 11.59
CA VAL A 232 10.08 -20.64 11.77
C VAL A 232 11.43 -20.47 11.06
N ILE A 233 12.48 -21.14 11.54
CA ILE A 233 13.87 -20.89 11.11
C ILE A 233 14.06 -21.32 9.65
N LEU A 234 13.74 -22.56 9.33
CA LEU A 234 13.97 -23.11 7.98
C LEU A 234 13.21 -22.35 6.89
N PRO A 235 11.88 -22.10 6.98
CA PRO A 235 11.18 -21.34 5.95
C PRO A 235 11.64 -19.88 5.86
N ALA A 236 12.03 -19.24 6.97
CA ALA A 236 12.58 -17.89 6.95
C ALA A 236 13.96 -17.86 6.26
N ALA A 237 14.84 -18.82 6.56
CA ALA A 237 16.14 -18.92 5.93
C ALA A 237 16.05 -19.23 4.43
N LEU A 238 15.15 -20.14 4.04
CA LEU A 238 14.90 -20.46 2.63
C LEU A 238 14.36 -19.26 1.86
N LEU A 239 13.39 -18.54 2.43
CA LEU A 239 12.84 -17.34 1.79
C LEU A 239 13.91 -16.25 1.66
N TRP A 240 14.74 -16.03 2.68
CA TRP A 240 15.85 -15.08 2.62
C TRP A 240 16.90 -15.48 1.57
N GLY A 241 17.25 -16.76 1.49
CA GLY A 241 18.14 -17.28 0.45
C GLY A 241 17.57 -17.06 -0.94
N PHE A 242 16.25 -17.25 -1.08
CA PHE A 242 15.53 -16.97 -2.33
C PHE A 242 15.58 -15.48 -2.71
N CYS A 243 15.35 -14.56 -1.77
CA CYS A 243 15.51 -13.11 -2.00
C CYS A 243 16.91 -12.76 -2.54
N ARG A 244 17.95 -13.36 -1.94
CA ARG A 244 19.34 -13.14 -2.36
C ARG A 244 19.61 -13.67 -3.77
N TRP A 245 19.05 -14.82 -4.12
CA TRP A 245 19.12 -15.40 -5.45
C TRP A 245 18.36 -14.52 -6.45
N GLU A 246 17.11 -14.16 -6.16
CA GLU A 246 16.29 -13.31 -7.02
C GLU A 246 16.95 -11.96 -7.29
N TYR A 247 17.50 -11.31 -6.26
CA TYR A 247 18.24 -10.06 -6.40
C TYR A 247 19.42 -10.21 -7.38
N ARG A 248 20.23 -11.27 -7.19
CA ARG A 248 21.42 -11.50 -8.04
C ARG A 248 21.08 -11.79 -9.49
N VAL A 249 19.98 -12.50 -9.74
CA VAL A 249 19.62 -12.95 -11.09
C VAL A 249 18.86 -11.86 -11.86
N PHE A 250 17.89 -11.20 -11.23
CA PHE A 250 16.96 -10.32 -11.94
C PHE A 250 17.19 -8.82 -11.68
N VAL A 251 17.70 -8.44 -10.50
CA VAL A 251 17.80 -7.01 -10.12
C VAL A 251 19.19 -6.48 -10.31
N TRP A 252 20.20 -7.17 -9.78
CA TRP A 252 21.59 -6.69 -9.77
C TRP A 252 22.16 -6.38 -11.17
N PRO A 253 21.97 -7.20 -12.24
CA PRO A 253 22.45 -6.88 -13.57
C PRO A 253 21.88 -5.56 -14.10
N ASN A 254 20.57 -5.34 -13.90
CA ASN A 254 19.91 -4.11 -14.32
C ASN A 254 20.37 -2.89 -13.54
N GLU A 255 20.64 -3.04 -12.24
CA GLU A 255 21.19 -1.96 -11.41
C GLU A 255 22.61 -1.59 -11.85
N MET A 256 23.46 -2.58 -12.15
CA MET A 256 24.81 -2.31 -12.64
C MET A 256 24.79 -1.61 -13.99
N ALA A 257 24.00 -2.07 -14.95
CA ALA A 257 23.82 -1.41 -16.24
C ALA A 257 23.34 0.04 -16.09
N ARG A 258 22.38 0.28 -15.17
CA ARG A 258 21.92 1.65 -14.86
C ARG A 258 23.01 2.51 -14.21
N LYS A 259 23.83 1.96 -13.32
CA LYS A 259 24.95 2.69 -12.70
C LYS A 259 26.00 3.07 -13.76
N GLU A 260 26.39 2.14 -14.63
CA GLU A 260 27.31 2.38 -15.74
C GLU A 260 26.78 3.46 -16.70
N LEU A 261 25.50 3.37 -17.09
CA LEU A 261 24.87 4.38 -17.94
C LEU A 261 24.83 5.76 -17.28
N LYS A 262 24.54 5.82 -15.97
CA LYS A 262 24.58 7.09 -15.22
C LYS A 262 25.99 7.66 -15.14
N ALA A 263 27.00 6.82 -14.88
CA ALA A 263 28.40 7.21 -14.85
C ALA A 263 28.85 7.74 -16.22
N LYS A 264 28.52 7.04 -17.33
CA LYS A 264 28.79 7.47 -18.68
C LYS A 264 28.16 8.82 -19.00
N LYS A 265 26.85 8.99 -18.71
CA LYS A 265 26.15 10.29 -18.89
C LYS A 265 26.73 11.41 -18.03
N ALA A 266 27.19 11.11 -16.81
CA ALA A 266 27.83 12.09 -15.95
C ALA A 266 29.20 12.52 -16.51
N ALA A 267 30.02 11.59 -17.03
CA ALA A 267 31.27 11.85 -17.67
C ALA A 267 31.10 12.69 -18.97
N GLU A 268 30.14 12.33 -19.82
CA GLU A 268 29.78 13.09 -21.03
C GLU A 268 29.32 14.52 -20.67
N LYS A 269 28.51 14.68 -19.64
CA LYS A 269 28.06 15.99 -19.16
C LYS A 269 29.24 16.84 -18.67
N LYS A 270 30.18 16.23 -17.93
CA LYS A 270 31.37 16.90 -17.43
C LYS A 270 32.27 17.35 -18.60
N ALA A 271 32.58 16.45 -19.55
CA ALA A 271 33.33 16.75 -20.73
C ALA A 271 32.70 17.86 -21.59
N ARG A 272 31.36 17.84 -21.73
CA ARG A 272 30.64 18.92 -22.42
C ARG A 272 30.73 20.25 -21.68
N GLN A 273 30.68 20.25 -20.34
CA GLN A 273 30.85 21.48 -19.55
C GLN A 273 32.26 22.03 -19.66
N GLU A 274 33.28 21.20 -19.61
CA GLU A 274 34.69 21.57 -19.81
C GLU A 274 34.92 22.15 -21.20
N ARG A 275 34.41 21.49 -22.26
CA ARG A 275 34.47 22.01 -23.62
C ARG A 275 33.77 23.36 -23.77
N MET A 276 32.61 23.53 -23.16
CA MET A 276 31.90 24.83 -23.19
C MET A 276 32.64 25.91 -22.39
N ALA A 277 33.31 25.55 -21.31
CA ALA A 277 34.17 26.48 -20.55
C ALA A 277 35.38 26.89 -21.35
N GLN A 278 36.03 25.96 -22.06
CA GLN A 278 37.15 26.26 -22.97
C GLN A 278 36.72 27.18 -24.13
N ILE A 279 35.58 26.87 -24.79
CA ILE A 279 35.03 27.72 -25.85
C ILE A 279 34.74 29.13 -25.34
N LYS A 280 34.19 29.23 -24.12
CA LYS A 280 33.92 30.53 -23.50
C LYS A 280 35.21 31.30 -23.22
N HIS A 281 36.21 30.64 -22.64
CA HIS A 281 37.53 31.25 -22.35
C HIS A 281 38.22 31.73 -23.63
N THR A 282 38.27 30.91 -24.70
CA THR A 282 38.81 31.28 -26.01
C THR A 282 38.07 32.47 -26.63
N ARG A 283 36.74 32.48 -26.53
CA ARG A 283 35.89 33.59 -27.01
C ARG A 283 36.11 34.87 -26.23
N ASP A 284 36.23 34.79 -24.91
CA ASP A 284 36.46 35.95 -24.05
C ASP A 284 37.88 36.51 -24.31
N SER A 285 38.88 35.65 -24.56
CA SER A 285 40.24 36.02 -24.98
C SER A 285 40.24 36.72 -26.33
N LEU A 286 39.57 36.13 -27.34
CA LEU A 286 39.46 36.74 -28.69
C LEU A 286 38.68 38.06 -28.67
N SER A 287 37.67 38.21 -27.81
CA SER A 287 36.92 39.44 -27.61
C SER A 287 37.82 40.54 -27.00
N ASN A 288 38.62 40.19 -26.01
CA ASN A 288 39.58 41.13 -25.40
C ASN A 288 40.66 41.57 -26.37
N ASP A 289 41.16 40.66 -27.23
CA ASP A 289 42.13 41.00 -28.30
C ASP A 289 41.52 41.88 -29.41
N SER A 290 40.26 41.62 -29.75
CA SER A 290 39.50 42.43 -30.72
C SER A 290 39.22 43.84 -30.20
N ILE A 291 38.93 43.98 -28.90
CA ILE A 291 38.76 45.27 -28.23
C ILE A 291 40.09 46.03 -28.23
N LYS A 292 41.22 45.38 -27.97
CA LYS A 292 42.57 45.99 -28.01
C LYS A 292 42.97 46.43 -29.42
N ARG A 293 42.39 45.78 -30.45
CA ARG A 293 42.69 46.11 -31.85
C ARG A 293 41.71 47.08 -32.54
N GLY A 294 40.71 47.65 -31.75
CA GLY A 294 39.75 48.63 -32.29
C GLY A 294 38.72 48.04 -33.25
N LEU A 295 38.56 46.71 -33.28
CA LEU A 295 37.55 46.00 -34.08
C LEU A 295 36.21 45.98 -33.40
N LYS A 296 35.18 46.41 -34.11
CA LYS A 296 33.77 46.62 -33.74
C LYS A 296 33.24 45.83 -32.53
N ILE A 297 32.79 46.55 -31.54
CA ILE A 297 32.13 46.17 -30.32
C ILE A 297 30.79 45.48 -30.65
N ILE A 298 30.52 44.31 -30.01
CA ILE A 298 29.19 43.73 -29.88
C ILE A 298 28.22 44.81 -29.41
N SER A 299 27.15 45.06 -30.16
CA SER A 299 26.25 46.18 -29.90
C SER A 299 25.73 46.14 -28.43
N ALA A 300 25.59 47.32 -27.81
CA ALA A 300 25.07 47.46 -26.45
C ALA A 300 23.73 46.75 -26.27
N GLN A 301 22.95 46.60 -27.36
CA GLN A 301 21.72 45.84 -27.42
C GLN A 301 21.90 44.33 -27.19
N GLU A 302 22.94 43.70 -27.75
CA GLU A 302 23.21 42.28 -27.53
C GLU A 302 23.69 41.98 -26.12
N ILE A 303 24.42 42.92 -25.50
CA ILE A 303 24.84 42.80 -24.08
C ILE A 303 23.64 42.94 -23.17
N ALA A 304 22.73 43.90 -23.42
CA ALA A 304 21.49 44.09 -22.67
C ALA A 304 20.57 42.89 -22.80
N GLN A 305 20.42 42.31 -24.02
CA GLN A 305 19.60 41.12 -24.25
C GLN A 305 20.14 39.88 -23.54
N ARG A 306 21.47 39.71 -23.44
CA ARG A 306 22.10 38.60 -22.68
C ARG A 306 21.90 38.75 -21.17
N ALA A 307 22.08 39.96 -20.64
CA ALA A 307 21.83 40.27 -19.24
C ALA A 307 20.36 40.02 -18.86
N LYS A 308 19.41 40.37 -19.76
CA LYS A 308 17.98 40.08 -19.58
C LYS A 308 17.69 38.60 -19.60
N ASN A 309 18.28 37.83 -20.51
CA ASN A 309 18.09 36.36 -20.55
C ASN A 309 18.69 35.65 -19.32
N ASP A 310 19.85 36.11 -18.84
CA ASP A 310 20.47 35.56 -17.63
C ASP A 310 19.69 35.90 -16.36
N SER A 311 19.10 37.11 -16.28
CA SER A 311 18.21 37.47 -15.16
C SER A 311 16.90 36.69 -15.16
N ILE A 312 16.28 36.45 -16.34
CA ILE A 312 15.10 35.59 -16.48
C ILE A 312 15.43 34.14 -16.08
N ARG A 313 16.62 33.63 -16.45
CA ARG A 313 17.04 32.28 -16.05
C ARG A 313 17.26 32.17 -14.54
N LYS A 314 17.94 33.15 -13.94
CA LYS A 314 18.12 33.23 -12.48
C LYS A 314 16.81 33.37 -11.75
N ALA A 315 15.87 34.18 -12.23
CA ALA A 315 14.52 34.30 -11.66
C ALA A 315 13.73 32.98 -11.73
N LYS A 316 13.79 32.25 -12.85
CA LYS A 316 13.19 30.93 -12.98
C LYS A 316 13.82 29.88 -12.05
N GLU A 317 15.14 29.91 -11.84
CA GLU A 317 15.82 29.02 -10.89
C GLU A 317 15.48 29.36 -9.43
N LEU A 318 15.39 30.65 -9.08
CA LEU A 318 14.93 31.12 -7.77
C LEU A 318 13.48 30.71 -7.51
N ALA A 319 12.58 30.96 -8.46
CA ALA A 319 11.18 30.54 -8.36
C ALA A 319 11.04 29.00 -8.20
N LYS A 320 11.87 28.22 -8.90
CA LYS A 320 11.93 26.76 -8.69
C LYS A 320 12.46 26.37 -7.31
N LYS A 321 13.46 27.10 -6.78
CA LYS A 321 14.00 26.87 -5.42
C LYS A 321 12.96 27.25 -4.35
N GLU A 322 12.25 28.36 -4.53
CA GLU A 322 11.19 28.80 -3.63
C GLU A 322 9.98 27.87 -3.65
N ALA A 323 9.55 27.43 -4.84
CA ALA A 323 8.50 26.43 -4.99
C ALA A 323 8.89 25.09 -4.31
N LYS A 324 10.17 24.72 -4.37
CA LYS A 324 10.71 23.54 -3.68
C LYS A 324 10.78 23.71 -2.17
N LYS A 325 11.08 24.94 -1.69
CA LYS A 325 11.08 25.31 -0.28
C LYS A 325 9.66 25.35 0.32
N LYS A 326 8.68 25.85 -0.45
CA LYS A 326 7.25 25.87 -0.06
C LYS A 326 6.61 24.49 0.03
N ARG A 327 7.17 23.48 -0.65
CA ARG A 327 6.64 22.10 -0.62
C ARG A 327 6.98 21.33 0.65
N GLY A 328 7.80 21.84 1.55
CA GLY A 328 8.25 21.09 2.73
C GLY A 328 9.06 19.82 2.38
N PRO A 329 9.66 19.17 3.35
CA PRO A 329 10.30 17.86 3.12
C PRO A 329 9.20 16.83 2.82
N LYS A 330 9.29 16.17 1.67
CA LYS A 330 8.38 15.08 1.26
C LYS A 330 8.59 13.81 2.10
N GLN A 331 9.67 13.72 2.80
CA GLN A 331 10.04 12.62 3.69
C GLN A 331 10.96 13.18 4.78
N GLY A 332 10.77 12.72 6.03
CA GLY A 332 11.64 13.09 7.14
C GLY A 332 13.02 12.44 7.04
N ALA A 333 13.89 12.78 7.99
CA ALA A 333 15.23 12.22 8.04
C ALA A 333 15.21 10.78 8.56
N PRO A 334 15.90 9.82 7.91
CA PRO A 334 15.97 8.44 8.39
C PRO A 334 16.73 8.36 9.74
N ILE A 335 16.36 7.40 10.58
CA ILE A 335 17.02 7.14 11.86
C ILE A 335 18.50 6.74 11.62
N MET A 336 18.74 5.90 10.63
CA MET A 336 20.06 5.43 10.22
C MET A 336 20.13 5.27 8.70
N LYS A 337 21.34 5.29 8.15
CA LYS A 337 21.56 4.88 6.76
C LYS A 337 21.61 3.35 6.69
N GLY A 338 20.96 2.77 5.71
CA GLY A 338 20.90 1.31 5.48
C GLY A 338 19.75 0.95 4.58
N GLU A 339 19.77 -0.24 3.99
CA GLU A 339 18.80 -0.65 2.98
C GLU A 339 17.34 -0.55 3.47
N PHE A 340 17.08 -1.05 4.69
CA PHE A 340 15.75 -0.93 5.31
C PHE A 340 15.59 0.35 6.12
N MET A 341 16.66 0.85 6.73
CA MET A 341 16.59 2.00 7.63
C MET A 341 16.42 3.34 6.90
N ASN A 342 16.72 3.40 5.61
CA ASN A 342 16.45 4.59 4.78
C ASN A 342 14.96 4.92 4.64
N TRP A 343 14.05 3.98 4.97
CA TRP A 343 12.60 4.16 4.95
C TRP A 343 12.01 4.59 6.29
N THR A 344 12.86 4.70 7.32
CA THR A 344 12.46 5.21 8.63
C THR A 344 12.40 6.73 8.60
N ASP A 345 11.66 7.31 9.53
CA ASP A 345 11.51 8.75 9.68
C ASP A 345 11.62 9.13 11.17
N ALA A 346 12.63 9.93 11.51
CA ALA A 346 12.86 10.40 12.88
C ALA A 346 12.24 11.79 13.16
N THR A 347 11.88 12.53 12.10
CA THR A 347 11.60 13.97 12.20
C THR A 347 10.15 14.37 12.02
N SER A 348 9.35 13.55 11.33
CA SER A 348 7.92 13.86 11.10
C SER A 348 7.10 13.70 12.37
N SER A 349 6.09 14.56 12.52
CA SER A 349 5.19 14.57 13.68
C SER A 349 4.38 13.27 13.77
N ARG A 350 4.59 12.52 14.85
CA ARG A 350 3.84 11.27 15.12
C ARG A 350 2.35 11.53 15.34
N THR A 351 2.03 12.61 16.06
CA THR A 351 0.63 12.98 16.35
C THR A 351 -0.13 13.30 15.06
N GLN A 352 0.45 14.13 14.19
CA GLN A 352 -0.18 14.44 12.90
C GLN A 352 -0.28 13.21 12.00
N SER A 353 0.77 12.36 11.97
CA SER A 353 0.72 11.12 11.20
C SER A 353 -0.36 10.16 11.70
N ILE A 354 -0.63 10.10 13.01
CA ILE A 354 -1.70 9.26 13.56
C ILE A 354 -3.06 9.85 13.20
N ILE A 355 -3.30 11.11 13.48
CA ILE A 355 -4.61 11.74 13.31
C ILE A 355 -4.95 11.91 11.83
N GLU A 356 -4.07 12.51 11.03
CA GLU A 356 -4.42 12.83 9.65
C GLU A 356 -4.28 11.63 8.70
N ASN A 357 -3.23 10.81 8.85
CA ASN A 357 -2.92 9.77 7.88
C ASN A 357 -3.30 8.36 8.35
N LEU A 358 -2.75 7.89 9.50
CA LEU A 358 -2.88 6.51 9.93
C LEU A 358 -4.32 6.13 10.27
N MET A 359 -4.97 6.91 11.12
CA MET A 359 -6.36 6.68 11.55
C MET A 359 -7.33 7.46 10.67
N GLY A 360 -7.07 8.76 10.45
CA GLY A 360 -7.95 9.63 9.68
C GLY A 360 -8.19 9.08 8.27
N GLU A 361 -7.21 9.17 7.41
CA GLU A 361 -7.36 8.80 6.00
C GLU A 361 -7.64 7.30 5.77
N SER A 362 -7.17 6.43 6.67
CA SER A 362 -7.52 5.01 6.58
C SER A 362 -9.02 4.75 6.77
N ILE A 363 -9.71 5.56 7.56
CA ILE A 363 -11.16 5.45 7.84
C ILE A 363 -11.95 6.32 6.87
N GLN A 364 -11.53 7.57 6.70
CA GLN A 364 -12.21 8.58 5.88
C GLN A 364 -11.19 9.26 4.96
N LEU A 365 -11.43 9.24 3.65
CA LEU A 365 -10.59 9.97 2.71
C LEU A 365 -10.70 11.49 2.95
N HIS A 366 -9.61 12.21 2.73
CA HIS A 366 -9.63 13.67 2.80
C HIS A 366 -10.37 14.27 1.60
N GLN A 367 -11.10 15.38 1.81
CA GLN A 367 -11.80 16.10 0.75
C GLN A 367 -10.85 16.87 -0.17
N ASP A 368 -9.72 17.34 0.38
CA ASP A 368 -8.67 18.00 -0.39
C ASP A 368 -7.62 16.97 -0.81
N TYR A 369 -7.10 17.11 -2.01
CA TYR A 369 -6.09 16.19 -2.58
C TYR A 369 -6.53 14.72 -2.57
N VAL A 370 -7.83 14.45 -2.84
CA VAL A 370 -8.41 13.11 -2.87
C VAL A 370 -7.56 12.21 -3.74
N LEU A 371 -7.02 11.14 -3.17
CA LEU A 371 -6.19 10.13 -3.85
C LEU A 371 -5.04 10.69 -4.70
N GLU A 372 -4.66 11.96 -4.51
CA GLU A 372 -3.49 12.52 -5.18
C GLU A 372 -2.19 11.98 -4.56
N ASP A 373 -1.17 11.82 -5.41
CA ASP A 373 0.14 11.33 -5.02
C ASP A 373 0.97 12.43 -4.33
N GLU A 374 1.46 12.17 -3.13
CA GLU A 374 2.32 13.09 -2.39
C GLU A 374 3.67 13.35 -3.09
N LEU A 375 4.16 12.39 -3.87
CA LEU A 375 5.37 12.58 -4.67
C LEU A 375 5.19 13.65 -5.76
N ARG A 376 3.94 14.01 -6.08
CA ARG A 376 3.61 15.01 -7.10
C ARG A 376 3.16 16.34 -6.50
N HIS A 377 1.97 16.42 -5.98
CA HIS A 377 1.33 17.69 -5.59
C HIS A 377 0.80 17.71 -4.16
N ARG A 378 0.45 16.57 -3.60
CA ARG A 378 -0.15 16.46 -2.28
C ARG A 378 0.84 16.81 -1.17
N PRO A 379 0.48 17.59 -0.14
CA PRO A 379 1.26 17.73 1.07
C PRO A 379 1.21 16.44 1.90
N MET A 380 2.23 16.20 2.73
CA MET A 380 2.32 15.02 3.62
C MET A 380 1.13 14.91 4.58
N PHE A 381 0.68 16.04 5.12
CA PHE A 381 -0.48 16.10 6.01
C PHE A 381 -1.57 16.95 5.37
N VAL A 382 -2.74 16.35 5.22
CA VAL A 382 -3.96 17.00 4.75
C VAL A 382 -4.95 17.03 5.92
N LYS A 383 -5.58 18.16 6.15
CA LYS A 383 -6.60 18.31 7.19
C LYS A 383 -7.99 18.14 6.60
N TYR A 384 -8.91 17.60 7.38
CA TYR A 384 -10.32 17.59 7.00
C TYR A 384 -10.90 19.00 6.94
N ARG A 385 -11.76 19.26 5.96
CA ARG A 385 -12.50 20.52 5.84
C ARG A 385 -13.52 20.72 6.97
N TYR A 386 -14.10 19.63 7.47
CA TYR A 386 -15.19 19.66 8.41
C TYR A 386 -14.83 18.98 9.72
N ALA A 387 -15.16 19.62 10.85
CA ALA A 387 -14.93 19.07 12.19
C ALA A 387 -15.65 17.71 12.42
N ILE A 388 -16.77 17.47 11.73
CA ILE A 388 -17.51 16.22 11.84
C ILE A 388 -16.66 14.99 11.48
N ASN A 389 -15.70 15.11 10.56
CA ASN A 389 -14.81 14.02 10.21
C ASN A 389 -13.94 13.60 11.41
N TYR A 390 -13.38 14.56 12.16
CA TYR A 390 -12.65 14.29 13.38
C TYR A 390 -13.53 13.67 14.48
N VAL A 391 -14.81 14.08 14.55
CA VAL A 391 -15.77 13.46 15.48
C VAL A 391 -16.01 12.00 15.12
N VAL A 392 -16.22 11.68 13.84
CA VAL A 392 -16.40 10.29 13.36
C VAL A 392 -15.17 9.45 13.67
N GLU A 393 -13.97 9.97 13.38
CA GLU A 393 -12.71 9.31 13.72
C GLU A 393 -12.59 9.05 15.22
N ALA A 394 -12.82 10.07 16.05
CA ALA A 394 -12.76 9.96 17.51
C ALA A 394 -13.76 8.92 18.05
N VAL A 395 -14.99 8.89 17.53
CA VAL A 395 -16.00 7.89 17.92
C VAL A 395 -15.53 6.47 17.57
N ILE A 396 -15.00 6.25 16.37
CA ILE A 396 -14.51 4.92 15.97
C ILE A 396 -13.32 4.52 16.85
N MET A 397 -12.40 5.45 17.15
CA MET A 397 -11.24 5.17 18.01
C MET A 397 -11.65 4.90 19.46
N LEU A 398 -12.62 5.63 19.99
CA LEU A 398 -13.18 5.36 21.33
C LEU A 398 -13.84 3.98 21.38
N LEU A 399 -14.61 3.60 20.37
CA LEU A 399 -15.21 2.27 20.26
C LEU A 399 -14.13 1.18 20.12
N PHE A 400 -13.05 1.45 19.38
CA PHE A 400 -11.91 0.54 19.26
C PHE A 400 -11.23 0.29 20.61
N VAL A 401 -10.89 1.34 21.34
CA VAL A 401 -10.27 1.25 22.67
C VAL A 401 -11.21 0.57 23.66
N ALA A 402 -12.49 0.95 23.68
CA ALA A 402 -13.51 0.29 24.51
C ALA A 402 -13.65 -1.19 24.14
N GLY A 403 -13.56 -1.55 22.87
CA GLY A 403 -13.57 -2.92 22.39
C GLY A 403 -12.36 -3.73 22.86
N ILE A 404 -11.15 -3.14 22.84
CA ILE A 404 -9.96 -3.76 23.41
C ILE A 404 -10.16 -4.02 24.90
N TRP A 405 -10.66 -3.04 25.62
CA TRP A 405 -10.94 -3.19 27.05
C TRP A 405 -11.98 -4.27 27.34
N ALA A 406 -13.06 -4.30 26.56
CA ALA A 406 -14.10 -5.33 26.68
C ALA A 406 -13.58 -6.74 26.41
N GLY A 407 -12.69 -6.89 25.44
CA GLY A 407 -12.10 -8.15 25.03
C GLY A 407 -10.79 -8.52 25.73
N ARG A 408 -10.30 -7.74 26.70
CA ARG A 408 -8.95 -7.90 27.32
C ARG A 408 -8.64 -9.28 27.90
N LYS A 409 -9.65 -10.06 28.23
CA LYS A 409 -9.52 -11.46 28.69
C LYS A 409 -9.45 -12.47 27.54
N SER A 410 -9.66 -12.05 26.30
CA SER A 410 -9.69 -12.92 25.14
C SER A 410 -8.30 -13.12 24.56
N LYS A 411 -7.83 -14.35 24.56
CA LYS A 411 -6.58 -14.75 23.91
C LYS A 411 -6.60 -14.45 22.40
N TYR A 412 -7.79 -14.58 21.76
CA TYR A 412 -7.95 -14.26 20.34
C TYR A 412 -7.79 -12.75 20.07
N LEU A 413 -8.34 -11.88 20.93
CA LEU A 413 -8.11 -10.44 20.79
C LEU A 413 -6.61 -10.10 20.85
N TRP A 414 -5.87 -10.69 21.76
CA TRP A 414 -4.43 -10.43 21.88
C TRP A 414 -3.64 -10.93 20.67
N LEU A 415 -4.07 -12.01 20.02
CA LEU A 415 -3.53 -12.39 18.71
C LEU A 415 -3.76 -11.28 17.67
N VAL A 416 -4.98 -10.75 17.58
CA VAL A 416 -5.29 -9.64 16.64
C VAL A 416 -4.48 -8.39 16.98
N MET A 417 -4.39 -8.07 18.27
CA MET A 417 -3.62 -6.91 18.76
C MET A 417 -2.12 -7.08 18.60
N SER A 418 -1.58 -8.30 18.54
CA SER A 418 -0.17 -8.52 18.21
C SER A 418 0.16 -8.19 16.75
N TYR A 419 -0.78 -8.44 15.83
CA TYR A 419 -0.66 -7.99 14.44
C TYR A 419 -0.68 -6.47 14.35
N PHE A 420 -1.68 -5.84 14.97
CA PHE A 420 -1.80 -4.39 15.05
C PHE A 420 -0.55 -3.75 15.69
N GLY A 421 -0.12 -4.26 16.84
CA GLY A 421 1.03 -3.74 17.58
C GLY A 421 2.34 -3.81 16.81
N LEU A 422 2.56 -4.88 16.02
CA LEU A 422 3.72 -4.97 15.14
C LEU A 422 3.75 -3.83 14.11
N ASP A 423 2.61 -3.56 13.46
CA ASP A 423 2.54 -2.47 12.48
C ASP A 423 2.68 -1.11 13.15
N MET A 424 2.09 -0.90 14.33
CA MET A 424 2.28 0.35 15.08
C MET A 424 3.75 0.55 15.48
N MET A 425 4.45 -0.52 15.88
CA MET A 425 5.88 -0.45 16.17
C MET A 425 6.70 -0.07 14.92
N LEU A 426 6.38 -0.65 13.77
CA LEU A 426 7.08 -0.35 12.52
C LEU A 426 6.77 1.07 12.03
N HIS A 427 5.48 1.43 11.92
CA HIS A 427 5.07 2.69 11.29
C HIS A 427 5.19 3.89 12.23
N ILE A 428 4.69 3.77 13.46
CA ILE A 428 4.74 4.89 14.43
C ILE A 428 6.04 4.87 15.22
N GLY A 429 6.51 3.71 15.67
CA GLY A 429 7.76 3.59 16.42
C GLY A 429 8.97 3.96 15.56
N LEU A 430 9.22 3.21 14.50
CA LEU A 430 10.37 3.41 13.61
C LEU A 430 10.10 4.42 12.47
N GLY A 431 8.86 4.81 12.24
CA GLY A 431 8.50 5.75 11.18
C GLY A 431 8.62 5.18 9.76
N PHE A 432 8.47 3.86 9.59
CA PHE A 432 8.50 3.26 8.26
C PHE A 432 7.33 3.75 7.40
N GLY A 433 7.63 4.41 6.28
CA GLY A 433 6.63 4.91 5.34
C GLY A 433 5.65 5.89 5.99
N LEU A 434 6.10 6.69 6.96
CA LEU A 434 5.25 7.57 7.77
C LEU A 434 4.55 8.65 6.96
N ASN A 435 5.14 9.06 5.87
CA ASN A 435 4.58 10.02 4.91
C ASN A 435 3.33 9.46 4.17
N GLU A 436 3.31 8.16 3.91
CA GLU A 436 2.21 7.47 3.20
C GLU A 436 1.62 6.35 4.08
N VAL A 437 1.61 6.55 5.38
CA VAL A 437 1.33 5.45 6.34
C VAL A 437 -0.08 4.86 6.17
N TYR A 438 -1.03 5.60 5.61
CA TYR A 438 -2.38 5.07 5.40
C TYR A 438 -2.41 3.94 4.36
N ILE A 439 -1.50 3.93 3.35
CA ILE A 439 -1.45 2.83 2.37
C ILE A 439 -1.05 1.48 3.01
N MET A 440 -0.43 1.52 4.20
CA MET A 440 -0.06 0.32 4.96
C MET A 440 -1.22 -0.28 5.76
N ALA A 441 -2.41 0.38 5.77
CA ALA A 441 -3.53 -0.02 6.63
C ALA A 441 -4.11 -1.41 6.33
N GLY A 442 -3.89 -1.96 5.13
CA GLY A 442 -4.26 -3.35 4.80
C GLY A 442 -3.66 -4.41 5.72
N HIS A 443 -2.59 -4.07 6.40
CA HIS A 443 -1.92 -4.98 7.32
C HIS A 443 -2.56 -5.02 8.71
N TRP A 444 -3.40 -4.03 9.10
CA TRP A 444 -3.90 -3.92 10.47
C TRP A 444 -5.34 -3.41 10.64
N ILE A 445 -5.95 -2.75 9.65
CA ILE A 445 -7.23 -2.02 9.80
C ILE A 445 -8.40 -2.90 10.23
N TYR A 446 -8.38 -4.20 9.90
CA TYR A 446 -9.35 -5.19 10.33
C TYR A 446 -9.36 -5.40 11.86
N ALA A 447 -8.32 -4.98 12.58
CA ALA A 447 -8.28 -5.04 14.03
C ALA A 447 -9.34 -4.15 14.68
N ILE A 448 -9.68 -3.01 14.05
CA ILE A 448 -10.69 -2.07 14.55
C ILE A 448 -12.06 -2.75 14.68
N PRO A 449 -12.70 -3.25 13.61
CA PRO A 449 -14.00 -3.87 13.75
C PRO A 449 -13.98 -5.18 14.56
N ILE A 450 -12.85 -5.92 14.58
CA ILE A 450 -12.72 -7.11 15.43
C ILE A 450 -12.76 -6.71 16.91
N ALA A 451 -12.03 -5.67 17.31
CA ALA A 451 -12.06 -5.21 18.70
C ALA A 451 -13.44 -4.65 19.08
N ILE A 452 -14.07 -3.82 18.22
CA ILE A 452 -15.43 -3.33 18.42
C ILE A 452 -16.43 -4.49 18.60
N GLY A 453 -16.23 -5.59 17.89
CA GLY A 453 -17.06 -6.79 18.02
C GLY A 453 -17.13 -7.35 19.45
N PHE A 454 -16.12 -7.14 20.28
CA PHE A 454 -16.14 -7.57 21.69
C PHE A 454 -17.11 -6.75 22.55
N LEU A 455 -17.47 -5.53 22.17
CA LEU A 455 -18.53 -4.76 22.81
C LEU A 455 -19.90 -5.42 22.58
N LEU A 456 -20.13 -5.97 21.40
CA LEU A 456 -21.37 -6.66 21.04
C LEU A 456 -21.44 -8.10 21.59
N LYS A 457 -20.30 -8.68 21.95
CA LYS A 457 -20.23 -10.02 22.56
C LYS A 457 -20.64 -10.02 24.05
N GLN A 458 -20.54 -8.89 24.73
CA GLN A 458 -20.89 -8.80 26.13
C GLN A 458 -22.40 -8.99 26.31
N LYS A 459 -22.82 -9.84 27.29
CA LYS A 459 -24.22 -9.98 27.72
C LYS A 459 -24.64 -8.72 28.50
N ARG A 460 -24.78 -7.59 27.84
CA ARG A 460 -25.30 -6.34 28.39
C ARG A 460 -26.80 -6.23 28.11
N GLN A 461 -27.45 -5.24 28.76
CA GLN A 461 -28.87 -4.97 28.52
C GLN A 461 -29.16 -4.90 27.01
N GLN A 462 -30.30 -5.50 26.61
CA GLN A 462 -30.69 -5.60 25.20
C GLN A 462 -30.78 -4.23 24.52
N LEU A 463 -31.15 -3.19 25.24
CA LEU A 463 -31.19 -1.82 24.76
C LEU A 463 -29.80 -1.30 24.34
N TYR A 464 -28.77 -1.49 25.18
CA TYR A 464 -27.39 -1.11 24.85
C TYR A 464 -26.90 -1.75 23.55
N SER A 465 -27.16 -3.06 23.39
CA SER A 465 -26.76 -3.78 22.16
C SER A 465 -27.48 -3.25 20.92
N ARG A 466 -28.76 -2.87 21.03
CA ARG A 466 -29.56 -2.29 19.93
C ARG A 466 -29.03 -0.90 19.58
N CYS A 467 -28.82 -0.03 20.56
CA CYS A 467 -28.26 1.31 20.34
C CYS A 467 -26.89 1.25 19.69
N LEU A 468 -25.97 0.41 20.19
CA LEU A 468 -24.64 0.25 19.61
C LEU A 468 -24.69 -0.25 18.17
N LYS A 469 -25.54 -1.24 17.85
CA LYS A 469 -25.75 -1.70 16.47
C LYS A 469 -26.29 -0.57 15.57
N GLY A 470 -27.21 0.25 16.09
CA GLY A 470 -27.71 1.44 15.37
C GLY A 470 -26.61 2.44 15.04
N VAL A 471 -25.79 2.80 16.02
CA VAL A 471 -24.65 3.72 15.83
C VAL A 471 -23.67 3.16 14.79
N LEU A 472 -23.28 1.88 14.91
CA LEU A 472 -22.34 1.25 13.97
C LEU A 472 -22.92 1.14 12.55
N LEU A 473 -24.22 0.91 12.42
CA LEU A 473 -24.90 0.90 11.11
C LEU A 473 -24.88 2.29 10.46
N VAL A 474 -25.22 3.33 11.22
CA VAL A 474 -25.21 4.71 10.73
C VAL A 474 -23.78 5.12 10.33
N LEU A 475 -22.79 4.82 11.16
CA LEU A 475 -21.38 5.07 10.84
C LEU A 475 -20.96 4.33 9.56
N GLY A 476 -21.27 3.04 9.45
CA GLY A 476 -20.92 2.25 8.27
C GLY A 476 -21.56 2.77 6.98
N LEU A 477 -22.86 3.14 7.02
CA LEU A 477 -23.54 3.72 5.86
C LEU A 477 -23.01 5.12 5.50
N ALA A 478 -22.81 5.97 6.50
CA ALA A 478 -22.26 7.31 6.28
C ALA A 478 -20.86 7.27 5.64
N LEU A 479 -19.96 6.40 6.17
CA LEU A 479 -18.63 6.19 5.63
C LEU A 479 -18.66 5.59 4.22
N LEU A 480 -19.54 4.63 3.95
CA LEU A 480 -19.69 4.03 2.62
C LEU A 480 -20.06 5.08 1.57
N ILE A 481 -21.06 5.91 1.90
CA ILE A 481 -21.51 6.98 1.02
C ILE A 481 -20.40 8.04 0.86
N TYR A 482 -19.83 8.51 1.96
CA TYR A 482 -18.79 9.54 1.97
C TYR A 482 -17.57 9.14 1.15
N ASN A 483 -16.94 8.00 1.48
CA ASN A 483 -15.77 7.51 0.78
C ASN A 483 -16.09 7.12 -0.67
N GLY A 484 -17.28 6.53 -0.91
CA GLY A 484 -17.74 6.16 -2.24
C GLY A 484 -17.87 7.35 -3.18
N ILE A 485 -18.47 8.46 -2.71
CA ILE A 485 -18.59 9.71 -3.49
C ILE A 485 -17.19 10.24 -3.85
N LEU A 486 -16.27 10.28 -2.88
CA LEU A 486 -14.91 10.78 -3.12
C LEU A 486 -14.13 9.92 -4.11
N ILE A 487 -14.23 8.59 -3.99
CA ILE A 487 -13.56 7.66 -4.92
C ILE A 487 -14.15 7.79 -6.33
N ILE A 488 -15.48 7.75 -6.45
CA ILE A 488 -16.14 7.88 -7.77
C ILE A 488 -15.83 9.25 -8.38
N GLY A 489 -15.85 10.32 -7.58
CA GLY A 489 -15.51 11.67 -8.06
C GLY A 489 -14.05 11.84 -8.52
N TYR A 490 -13.13 11.05 -7.98
CA TYR A 490 -11.71 11.07 -8.42
C TYR A 490 -11.51 10.35 -9.77
N PHE A 491 -12.20 9.24 -9.98
CA PHE A 491 -12.05 8.44 -11.20
C PHE A 491 -13.02 8.86 -12.34
N GLY A 492 -14.15 9.46 -12.02
CA GLY A 492 -15.13 9.99 -12.99
C GLY A 492 -14.75 11.37 -13.42
#